data_e8dea0e89a6e355ad5fcc5b12b180d0f
#
_entry.id   e8dea0e89a6e355ad5fcc5b12b180d0f
#
_cell.length_a   1.000
_cell.length_b   1.000
_cell.length_c   1.000
_cell.angle_alpha   90.00
_cell.angle_beta   90.00
_cell.angle_gamma   90.00
#
_symmetry.space_group_name_H-M   'P 1'
#
loop_
_entity.id
_entity.type
_entity.pdbx_description
1 polymer ?
#
loop_
_entity_poly.entity_id
_entity_poly.type
_entity_poly.pdbx_seq_one_letter_code
_entity_poly.pdbx_strand_id
1 'polypeptide(L)'
;SLPSMEFPGGYLVGDNAGTLNFSKIKGSHTAMKSGIEAADVITGNVQGESLSLNETIKKSWLYNELHRSRNFAPFFHKFGGLIGAAFNAIDQFIFRGKMPFTLHHPTPDHECIKPAKDCNKIDYPRYDNEITFDKLSSVYLSNTYHEEEQPCHLVLKDISLPIEKNLELYDEPAQRYCPAGVYEI
;
A
#
# COMPACT_ATOMS: atom_id res chain seq x y z
N SER A 1 -4.94 8.57 -6.36
CA SER A 1 -5.94 8.27 -7.40
C SER A 1 -6.00 6.77 -7.60
N LEU A 2 -7.18 6.23 -7.87
CA LEU A 2 -7.30 4.83 -8.26
C LEU A 2 -6.62 4.62 -9.63
N PRO A 3 -5.92 3.50 -9.84
CA PRO A 3 -5.42 3.11 -11.15
C PRO A 3 -6.58 2.76 -12.09
N SER A 4 -6.29 2.42 -13.34
CA SER A 4 -7.27 1.72 -14.16
C SER A 4 -7.56 0.37 -13.53
N MET A 5 -8.84 0.12 -13.23
CA MET A 5 -9.29 -1.12 -12.60
C MET A 5 -9.63 -2.20 -13.63
N GLU A 6 -9.49 -1.91 -14.91
CA GLU A 6 -9.70 -2.85 -16.02
C GLU A 6 -8.54 -2.82 -16.99
N PHE A 7 -8.19 -3.99 -17.51
CA PHE A 7 -7.16 -4.21 -18.50
C PHE A 7 -7.57 -5.40 -19.39
N PRO A 8 -6.97 -5.59 -20.57
CA PRO A 8 -7.28 -6.71 -21.42
C PRO A 8 -7.16 -8.06 -20.70
N GLY A 9 -8.28 -8.76 -20.56
CA GLY A 9 -8.35 -10.07 -19.90
C GLY A 9 -8.53 -10.06 -18.39
N GLY A 10 -8.69 -8.90 -17.73
CA GLY A 10 -8.85 -8.91 -16.27
C GLY A 10 -9.28 -7.61 -15.63
N TYR A 11 -9.56 -7.72 -14.33
CA TYR A 11 -9.92 -6.61 -13.46
C TYR A 11 -9.07 -6.59 -12.20
N LEU A 12 -8.76 -5.38 -11.71
CA LEU A 12 -8.19 -5.16 -10.39
C LEU A 12 -9.30 -4.80 -9.41
N VAL A 13 -9.35 -5.50 -8.28
CA VAL A 13 -10.34 -5.26 -7.23
C VAL A 13 -9.68 -5.28 -5.85
N GLY A 14 -10.34 -4.72 -4.86
CA GLY A 14 -9.85 -4.70 -3.49
C GLY A 14 -8.62 -3.83 -3.30
N ASP A 15 -7.82 -4.17 -2.31
CA ASP A 15 -6.65 -3.36 -1.93
C ASP A 15 -5.57 -3.35 -3.01
N ASN A 16 -5.49 -4.37 -3.85
CA ASN A 16 -4.60 -4.38 -5.02
C ASN A 16 -4.94 -3.26 -6.02
N ALA A 17 -6.21 -2.82 -6.06
CA ALA A 17 -6.65 -1.65 -6.83
C ALA A 17 -6.52 -0.33 -6.05
N GLY A 18 -5.98 -0.35 -4.84
CA GLY A 18 -5.83 0.84 -4.00
C GLY A 18 -7.13 1.31 -3.36
N THR A 19 -8.06 0.41 -3.07
CA THR A 19 -9.37 0.78 -2.48
C THR A 19 -9.35 1.01 -0.98
N LEU A 20 -8.20 0.83 -0.31
CA LEU A 20 -8.04 1.11 1.11
C LEU A 20 -8.33 2.58 1.42
N ASN A 21 -9.27 2.84 2.31
CA ASN A 21 -9.46 4.19 2.84
C ASN A 21 -8.44 4.45 3.96
N PHE A 22 -7.32 5.06 3.59
CA PHE A 22 -6.20 5.34 4.49
C PHE A 22 -6.60 6.21 5.68
N SER A 23 -7.49 7.18 5.51
CA SER A 23 -7.91 8.09 6.59
C SER A 23 -8.69 7.37 7.69
N LYS A 24 -9.37 6.28 7.36
CA LYS A 24 -10.14 5.46 8.30
C LYS A 24 -9.39 4.18 8.71
N ILE A 25 -8.30 3.85 8.05
CA ILE A 25 -7.58 2.56 8.18
C ILE A 25 -8.55 1.39 7.96
N LYS A 26 -9.43 1.51 6.98
CA LYS A 26 -10.48 0.53 6.68
C LYS A 26 -10.52 0.26 5.17
N GLY A 27 -10.40 -1.00 4.78
CA GLY A 27 -10.40 -1.44 3.39
C GLY A 27 -11.45 -2.51 3.07
N SER A 28 -11.88 -3.31 4.05
CA SER A 28 -12.76 -4.46 3.79
C SER A 28 -14.05 -4.08 3.07
N HIS A 29 -14.74 -3.03 3.50
CA HIS A 29 -16.01 -2.59 2.89
C HIS A 29 -15.82 -2.06 1.47
N THR A 30 -14.72 -1.36 1.19
CA THR A 30 -14.39 -0.84 -0.14
C THR A 30 -13.87 -1.95 -1.06
N ALA A 31 -13.11 -2.90 -0.53
CA ALA A 31 -12.68 -4.09 -1.26
C ALA A 31 -13.89 -4.94 -1.68
N MET A 32 -14.81 -5.23 -0.75
CA MET A 32 -16.05 -5.95 -1.05
C MET A 32 -16.89 -5.21 -2.10
N LYS A 33 -17.05 -3.89 -1.96
CA LYS A 33 -17.82 -3.11 -2.95
C LYS A 33 -17.19 -3.15 -4.33
N SER A 34 -15.87 -3.07 -4.43
CA SER A 34 -15.19 -3.18 -5.73
C SER A 34 -15.40 -4.54 -6.39
N GLY A 35 -15.42 -5.62 -5.59
CA GLY A 35 -15.75 -6.96 -6.08
C GLY A 35 -17.18 -7.09 -6.57
N ILE A 36 -18.14 -6.50 -5.87
CA ILE A 36 -19.57 -6.47 -6.30
C ILE A 36 -19.70 -5.74 -7.64
N GLU A 37 -19.11 -4.55 -7.76
CA GLU A 37 -19.16 -3.79 -9.02
C GLU A 37 -18.51 -4.55 -10.18
N ALA A 38 -17.41 -5.25 -9.94
CA ALA A 38 -16.79 -6.09 -10.96
C ALA A 38 -17.68 -7.26 -11.37
N ALA A 39 -18.33 -7.91 -10.43
CA ALA A 39 -19.27 -8.99 -10.71
C ALA A 39 -20.47 -8.51 -11.56
N ASP A 40 -21.03 -7.36 -11.22
CA ASP A 40 -22.13 -6.75 -11.97
C ASP A 40 -21.70 -6.40 -13.41
N VAL A 41 -20.51 -5.83 -13.60
CA VAL A 41 -19.95 -5.53 -14.93
C VAL A 41 -19.73 -6.81 -15.74
N ILE A 42 -19.17 -7.85 -15.16
CA ILE A 42 -18.93 -9.13 -15.84
C ILE A 42 -20.28 -9.74 -16.28
N THR A 43 -21.25 -9.77 -15.36
CA THR A 43 -22.58 -10.34 -15.65
C THR A 43 -23.28 -9.57 -16.76
N GLY A 44 -23.29 -8.24 -16.72
CA GLY A 44 -23.86 -7.40 -17.75
C GLY A 44 -23.20 -7.61 -19.11
N ASN A 45 -21.88 -7.66 -19.16
CA ASN A 45 -21.12 -7.89 -20.39
C ASN A 45 -21.40 -9.29 -20.98
N VAL A 46 -21.56 -10.31 -20.15
CA VAL A 46 -21.99 -11.65 -20.62
C VAL A 46 -23.42 -11.61 -21.21
N GLN A 47 -24.27 -10.73 -20.69
CA GLN A 47 -25.62 -10.52 -21.18
C GLN A 47 -25.71 -9.61 -22.43
N GLY A 48 -24.56 -9.13 -22.92
CA GLY A 48 -24.47 -8.30 -24.12
C GLY A 48 -24.46 -6.79 -23.87
N GLU A 49 -24.39 -6.36 -22.60
CA GLU A 49 -24.15 -4.97 -22.28
C GLU A 49 -22.67 -4.62 -22.49
N SER A 50 -22.38 -3.35 -22.70
CA SER A 50 -21.00 -2.85 -22.81
C SER A 50 -20.69 -1.98 -21.59
N LEU A 51 -20.35 -2.63 -20.48
CA LEU A 51 -20.08 -1.98 -19.20
C LEU A 51 -18.56 -1.86 -18.95
N SER A 52 -18.15 -0.73 -18.39
CA SER A 52 -16.79 -0.47 -17.94
C SER A 52 -16.76 -0.43 -16.41
N LEU A 53 -15.83 -1.18 -15.81
CA LEU A 53 -15.62 -1.17 -14.37
C LEU A 53 -15.16 0.22 -13.89
N ASN A 54 -14.28 0.88 -14.64
CA ASN A 54 -13.82 2.23 -14.31
C ASN A 54 -14.97 3.23 -14.20
N GLU A 55 -15.93 3.18 -15.13
CA GLU A 55 -17.09 4.07 -15.12
C GLU A 55 -18.09 3.69 -14.01
N THR A 56 -18.29 2.41 -13.76
CA THR A 56 -19.17 1.92 -12.70
C THR A 56 -18.64 2.32 -11.32
N ILE A 57 -17.34 2.14 -11.07
CA ILE A 57 -16.69 2.58 -9.83
C ILE A 57 -16.81 4.09 -9.63
N LYS A 58 -16.60 4.92 -10.66
CA LYS A 58 -16.75 6.38 -10.56
C LYS A 58 -18.14 6.81 -10.12
N LYS A 59 -19.18 6.07 -10.50
CA LYS A 59 -20.58 6.33 -10.12
C LYS A 59 -20.93 5.81 -8.72
N SER A 60 -20.14 4.90 -8.18
CA SER A 60 -20.40 4.26 -6.89
C SER A 60 -20.05 5.15 -5.69
N TRP A 61 -20.60 4.82 -4.52
CA TRP A 61 -20.25 5.48 -3.26
C TRP A 61 -18.78 5.27 -2.88
N LEU A 62 -18.17 4.16 -3.32
CA LEU A 62 -16.77 3.84 -3.09
C LEU A 62 -15.86 4.95 -3.60
N TYR A 63 -16.06 5.38 -4.85
CA TYR A 63 -15.28 6.48 -5.42
C TYR A 63 -15.42 7.76 -4.60
N ASN A 64 -16.66 8.10 -4.24
CA ASN A 64 -16.92 9.30 -3.44
C ASN A 64 -16.27 9.27 -2.08
N GLU A 65 -16.23 8.11 -1.42
CA GLU A 65 -15.56 7.94 -0.13
C GLU A 65 -14.04 8.13 -0.26
N LEU A 66 -13.43 7.45 -1.22
CA LEU A 66 -11.97 7.55 -1.46
C LEU A 66 -11.58 8.95 -1.94
N HIS A 67 -12.41 9.57 -2.78
CA HIS A 67 -12.16 10.93 -3.25
C HIS A 67 -12.16 11.96 -2.11
N ARG A 68 -13.01 11.78 -1.12
CA ARG A 68 -13.04 12.67 0.07
C ARG A 68 -11.78 12.56 0.93
N SER A 69 -11.11 11.42 0.94
CA SER A 69 -9.88 11.21 1.72
C SER A 69 -8.60 11.38 0.90
N ARG A 70 -8.69 11.82 -0.36
CA ARG A 70 -7.56 11.86 -1.31
C ARG A 70 -6.37 12.71 -0.86
N ASN A 71 -6.61 13.75 -0.07
CA ASN A 71 -5.56 14.65 0.42
C ASN A 71 -4.97 14.21 1.77
N PHE A 72 -5.55 13.20 2.42
CA PHE A 72 -5.19 12.84 3.80
C PHE A 72 -3.71 12.49 3.96
N ALA A 73 -3.23 11.50 3.22
CA ALA A 73 -1.82 11.13 3.24
C ALA A 73 -0.90 12.21 2.68
N PRO A 74 -1.21 12.86 1.53
CA PRO A 74 -0.38 13.93 0.99
C PRO A 74 -0.17 15.12 1.93
N PHE A 75 -1.13 15.47 2.78
CA PHE A 75 -0.92 16.51 3.78
C PHE A 75 0.18 16.14 4.78
N PHE A 76 0.18 14.91 5.28
CA PHE A 76 1.23 14.45 6.19
C PHE A 76 2.60 14.38 5.51
N HIS A 77 2.67 13.88 4.28
CA HIS A 77 3.91 13.81 3.53
C HIS A 77 4.52 15.19 3.25
N LYS A 78 3.67 16.16 2.90
CA LYS A 78 4.14 17.49 2.50
C LYS A 78 4.45 18.40 3.69
N PHE A 79 3.69 18.33 4.76
CA PHE A 79 3.74 19.29 5.87
C PHE A 79 4.14 18.66 7.22
N GLY A 80 4.42 17.35 7.25
CA GLY A 80 4.77 16.64 8.48
C GLY A 80 3.59 16.41 9.42
N GLY A 81 3.87 15.87 10.62
CA GLY A 81 2.83 15.39 11.52
C GLY A 81 1.86 16.45 11.99
N LEU A 82 2.35 17.52 12.63
CA LEU A 82 1.48 18.54 13.28
C LEU A 82 0.74 19.42 12.26
N ILE A 83 1.47 19.98 11.31
CA ILE A 83 0.88 20.88 10.29
C ILE A 83 -0.02 20.07 9.35
N GLY A 84 0.42 18.88 8.94
CA GLY A 84 -0.39 17.97 8.15
C GLY A 84 -1.69 17.56 8.84
N ALA A 85 -1.65 17.31 10.16
CA ALA A 85 -2.85 17.02 10.94
C ALA A 85 -3.82 18.22 10.98
N ALA A 86 -3.31 19.43 11.14
CA ALA A 86 -4.14 20.64 11.11
C ALA A 86 -4.83 20.83 9.74
N PHE A 87 -4.11 20.68 8.63
CA PHE A 87 -4.71 20.74 7.29
C PHE A 87 -5.72 19.62 7.06
N ASN A 88 -5.44 18.42 7.54
CA ASN A 88 -6.40 17.32 7.47
C ASN A 88 -7.66 17.59 8.28
N ALA A 89 -7.53 18.18 9.49
CA ALA A 89 -8.69 18.58 10.28
C ALA A 89 -9.55 19.59 9.52
N ILE A 90 -8.94 20.61 8.94
CA ILE A 90 -9.64 21.61 8.11
C ILE A 90 -10.34 20.94 6.92
N ASP A 91 -9.63 20.08 6.17
CA ASP A 91 -10.22 19.38 5.02
C ASP A 91 -11.40 18.49 5.44
N GLN A 92 -11.23 17.69 6.49
CA GLN A 92 -12.25 16.70 6.86
C GLN A 92 -13.43 17.32 7.61
N PHE A 93 -13.22 18.28 8.52
CA PHE A 93 -14.28 18.84 9.34
C PHE A 93 -14.95 20.07 8.73
N ILE A 94 -14.21 20.93 8.05
CA ILE A 94 -14.75 22.14 7.43
C ILE A 94 -15.18 21.86 5.99
N PHE A 95 -14.29 21.37 5.17
CA PHE A 95 -14.56 21.11 3.74
C PHE A 95 -15.17 19.74 3.47
N ARG A 96 -15.21 18.84 4.46
CA ARG A 96 -15.74 17.46 4.33
C ARG A 96 -15.11 16.68 3.18
N GLY A 97 -13.79 16.85 3.00
CA GLY A 97 -13.03 16.23 1.91
C GLY A 97 -13.30 16.82 0.52
N LYS A 98 -13.88 18.00 0.45
CA LYS A 98 -14.26 18.67 -0.81
C LYS A 98 -13.36 19.86 -1.16
N MET A 99 -12.12 19.89 -0.69
CA MET A 99 -11.18 20.94 -1.13
C MET A 99 -11.09 20.98 -2.66
N PRO A 100 -10.98 22.19 -3.27
CA PRO A 100 -11.00 22.33 -4.73
C PRO A 100 -9.74 21.82 -5.44
N PHE A 101 -8.76 21.31 -4.69
CA PHE A 101 -7.51 20.80 -5.22
C PHE A 101 -7.24 19.38 -4.72
N THR A 102 -6.36 18.69 -5.44
CA THR A 102 -5.80 17.40 -5.03
C THR A 102 -4.28 17.55 -4.90
N LEU A 103 -3.75 17.17 -3.76
CA LEU A 103 -2.32 17.10 -3.55
C LEU A 103 -1.79 15.80 -4.14
N HIS A 104 -0.66 15.88 -4.80
CA HIS A 104 0.05 14.74 -5.35
C HIS A 104 1.36 14.54 -4.57
N HIS A 105 1.75 13.29 -4.39
CA HIS A 105 3.08 12.94 -3.93
C HIS A 105 3.94 12.72 -5.17
N PRO A 106 4.87 13.63 -5.47
CA PRO A 106 5.61 13.59 -6.74
C PRO A 106 6.68 12.51 -6.77
N THR A 107 7.15 12.06 -5.61
CA THR A 107 8.27 11.13 -5.49
C THR A 107 7.75 9.73 -5.18
N PRO A 108 8.05 8.72 -6.00
CA PRO A 108 7.74 7.32 -5.70
C PRO A 108 8.44 6.86 -4.41
N ASP A 109 7.84 5.91 -3.69
CA ASP A 109 8.36 5.46 -2.39
C ASP A 109 9.80 4.92 -2.48
N HIS A 110 10.14 4.22 -3.57
CA HIS A 110 11.48 3.69 -3.79
C HIS A 110 12.55 4.79 -3.98
N GLU A 111 12.18 5.99 -4.38
CA GLU A 111 13.09 7.14 -4.49
C GLU A 111 13.26 7.90 -3.18
N CYS A 112 12.46 7.56 -2.15
CA CYS A 112 12.56 8.18 -0.83
C CYS A 112 13.66 7.56 0.05
N ILE A 113 14.28 6.47 -0.38
CA ILE A 113 15.37 5.82 0.35
C ILE A 113 16.62 6.70 0.28
N LYS A 114 17.16 7.00 1.45
CA LYS A 114 18.42 7.75 1.57
C LYS A 114 19.61 6.80 1.60
N PRO A 115 20.77 7.20 1.09
CA PRO A 115 22.01 6.43 1.29
C PRO A 115 22.28 6.16 2.76
N ALA A 116 22.78 4.97 3.07
CA ALA A 116 23.03 4.55 4.47
C ALA A 116 23.99 5.50 5.22
N LYS A 117 24.98 6.06 4.52
CA LYS A 117 25.92 7.06 5.07
C LYS A 117 25.26 8.35 5.55
N ASP A 118 24.08 8.67 5.02
CA ASP A 118 23.32 9.90 5.34
C ASP A 118 22.24 9.63 6.40
N CYS A 119 22.20 8.41 6.94
CA CYS A 119 21.23 7.98 7.93
C CYS A 119 21.91 7.63 9.26
N ASN A 120 21.25 7.96 10.36
CA ASN A 120 21.69 7.47 11.67
C ASN A 120 21.16 6.05 11.88
N LYS A 121 22.03 5.16 12.38
CA LYS A 121 21.62 3.82 12.78
C LYS A 121 20.64 3.92 13.95
N ILE A 122 19.50 3.26 13.80
CA ILE A 122 18.51 3.18 14.87
C ILE A 122 18.91 2.06 15.82
N ASP A 123 19.02 2.35 17.11
CA ASP A 123 19.21 1.35 18.14
C ASP A 123 17.83 0.90 18.64
N TYR A 124 17.41 -0.27 18.18
CA TYR A 124 16.13 -0.85 18.57
C TYR A 124 16.27 -1.54 19.94
N PRO A 125 15.25 -1.42 20.82
CA PRO A 125 15.25 -2.16 22.09
C PRO A 125 15.34 -3.66 21.83
N ARG A 126 16.12 -4.33 22.67
CA ARG A 126 16.21 -5.80 22.61
C ARG A 126 14.93 -6.43 23.13
N TYR A 127 14.59 -7.59 22.57
CA TYR A 127 13.49 -8.41 23.07
C TYR A 127 13.80 -8.94 24.48
N ASP A 128 12.76 -9.12 25.31
CA ASP A 128 12.87 -9.53 26.73
C ASP A 128 12.70 -11.04 26.94
N ASN A 129 12.30 -11.79 25.93
CA ASN A 129 11.93 -13.21 25.96
C ASN A 129 10.73 -13.57 26.86
N GLU A 130 9.96 -12.58 27.28
CA GLU A 130 8.73 -12.76 28.05
C GLU A 130 7.51 -12.34 27.24
N ILE A 131 7.52 -11.11 26.71
CA ILE A 131 6.45 -10.52 25.87
C ILE A 131 6.91 -10.39 24.43
N THR A 132 8.18 -10.12 24.23
CA THR A 132 8.82 -9.94 22.93
C THR A 132 9.91 -10.98 22.71
N PHE A 133 10.01 -11.47 21.48
CA PHE A 133 10.91 -12.55 21.09
C PHE A 133 11.74 -12.16 19.87
N ASP A 134 12.78 -12.92 19.60
CA ASP A 134 13.55 -12.77 18.36
C ASP A 134 12.65 -13.00 17.12
N LYS A 135 13.14 -12.55 15.97
CA LYS A 135 12.39 -12.57 14.72
C LYS A 135 11.93 -13.98 14.33
N LEU A 136 12.82 -14.96 14.40
CA LEU A 136 12.53 -16.34 13.99
C LEU A 136 11.54 -17.02 14.92
N SER A 137 11.70 -16.85 16.24
CA SER A 137 10.74 -17.36 17.24
C SER A 137 9.36 -16.72 17.06
N SER A 138 9.30 -15.42 16.77
CA SER A 138 8.04 -14.71 16.51
C SER A 138 7.33 -15.24 15.27
N VAL A 139 8.06 -15.51 14.19
CA VAL A 139 7.51 -16.10 12.95
C VAL A 139 6.99 -17.51 13.22
N TYR A 140 7.75 -18.33 13.94
CA TYR A 140 7.32 -19.68 14.32
C TYR A 140 6.03 -19.65 15.14
N LEU A 141 5.97 -18.81 16.16
CA LEU A 141 4.79 -18.66 17.03
C LEU A 141 3.57 -18.09 16.28
N SER A 142 3.76 -17.34 15.21
CA SER A 142 2.65 -16.81 14.39
C SER A 142 1.90 -17.89 13.63
N ASN A 143 2.44 -19.10 13.56
CA ASN A 143 1.86 -20.25 12.87
C ASN A 143 1.57 -19.96 11.37
N THR A 144 2.41 -19.16 10.73
CA THR A 144 2.30 -18.84 9.30
C THR A 144 3.02 -19.92 8.50
N TYR A 145 2.29 -20.62 7.65
CA TYR A 145 2.83 -21.66 6.77
C TYR A 145 2.64 -21.28 5.30
N HIS A 146 3.62 -21.61 4.49
CA HIS A 146 3.57 -21.54 3.04
C HIS A 146 3.95 -22.92 2.48
N GLU A 147 3.43 -23.25 1.29
CA GLU A 147 3.87 -24.44 0.56
C GLU A 147 5.32 -24.27 0.12
N GLU A 148 6.19 -25.21 0.45
CA GLU A 148 7.64 -25.13 0.17
C GLU A 148 7.93 -25.14 -1.33
N GLU A 149 7.13 -25.84 -2.12
CA GLU A 149 7.27 -25.94 -3.58
C GLU A 149 6.56 -24.82 -4.35
N GLN A 150 6.02 -23.83 -3.66
CA GLN A 150 5.36 -22.70 -4.30
C GLN A 150 6.35 -21.90 -5.18
N PRO A 151 6.02 -21.61 -6.45
CA PRO A 151 6.87 -20.79 -7.30
C PRO A 151 7.13 -19.41 -6.69
N CYS A 152 8.39 -18.97 -6.71
CA CYS A 152 8.75 -17.62 -6.29
C CYS A 152 8.05 -16.58 -7.15
N HIS A 153 7.20 -15.75 -6.55
CA HIS A 153 6.51 -14.66 -7.24
C HIS A 153 7.36 -13.38 -7.33
N LEU A 154 8.38 -13.24 -6.47
CA LEU A 154 9.35 -12.16 -6.55
C LEU A 154 10.58 -12.64 -7.32
N VAL A 155 10.83 -12.00 -8.45
CA VAL A 155 11.96 -12.32 -9.31
C VAL A 155 12.84 -11.09 -9.43
N LEU A 156 14.13 -11.24 -9.12
CA LEU A 156 15.12 -10.19 -9.34
C LEU A 156 15.39 -10.06 -10.84
N LYS A 157 15.35 -8.84 -11.35
CA LYS A 157 15.76 -8.56 -12.75
C LYS A 157 17.25 -8.78 -12.93
N ASP A 158 18.02 -8.53 -11.90
CA ASP A 158 19.46 -8.69 -11.86
C ASP A 158 19.86 -9.16 -10.47
N ILE A 159 20.43 -10.35 -10.39
CA ILE A 159 20.80 -11.03 -9.15
C ILE A 159 21.95 -10.32 -8.42
N SER A 160 22.72 -9.49 -9.10
CA SER A 160 23.84 -8.76 -8.49
C SER A 160 23.38 -7.53 -7.69
N LEU A 161 22.20 -6.98 -8.00
CA LEU A 161 21.70 -5.73 -7.40
C LEU A 161 21.68 -5.70 -5.86
N PRO A 162 21.29 -6.76 -5.14
CA PRO A 162 21.28 -6.75 -3.68
C PRO A 162 22.68 -6.51 -3.09
N ILE A 163 23.72 -7.07 -3.69
CA ILE A 163 25.09 -7.00 -3.20
C ILE A 163 25.82 -5.79 -3.76
N GLU A 164 25.88 -5.63 -5.08
CA GLU A 164 26.72 -4.62 -5.72
C GLU A 164 26.16 -3.21 -5.60
N LYS A 165 24.85 -3.06 -5.43
CA LYS A 165 24.20 -1.76 -5.35
C LYS A 165 23.52 -1.50 -4.02
N ASN A 166 22.61 -2.39 -3.62
CA ASN A 166 21.77 -2.12 -2.46
C ASN A 166 22.54 -2.20 -1.16
N LEU A 167 23.43 -3.18 -1.01
CA LEU A 167 24.27 -3.33 0.18
C LEU A 167 25.24 -2.17 0.29
N GLU A 168 25.93 -1.82 -0.80
CA GLU A 168 26.92 -0.76 -0.81
C GLU A 168 26.33 0.63 -0.51
N LEU A 169 25.20 0.97 -1.16
CA LEU A 169 24.61 2.30 -1.07
C LEU A 169 23.64 2.45 0.09
N TYR A 170 22.85 1.41 0.38
CA TYR A 170 21.68 1.47 1.26
C TYR A 170 21.77 0.49 2.44
N ASP A 171 22.87 -0.25 2.59
CA ASP A 171 23.06 -1.29 3.61
C ASP A 171 21.94 -2.36 3.54
N GLU A 172 21.54 -2.74 2.33
CA GLU A 172 20.46 -3.66 1.93
C GLU A 172 19.22 -3.63 2.85
N PRO A 173 18.24 -2.76 2.56
CA PRO A 173 17.08 -2.60 3.43
C PRO A 173 16.23 -3.87 3.60
N ALA A 174 16.32 -4.82 2.66
CA ALA A 174 15.52 -6.04 2.69
C ALA A 174 15.74 -6.86 3.96
N GLN A 175 16.97 -6.90 4.48
CA GLN A 175 17.27 -7.59 5.75
C GLN A 175 16.58 -6.95 6.98
N ARG A 176 16.06 -5.71 6.86
CA ARG A 176 15.42 -4.99 7.95
C ARG A 176 13.90 -4.89 7.83
N TYR A 177 13.39 -4.66 6.62
CA TYR A 177 11.95 -4.50 6.45
C TYR A 177 11.19 -5.82 6.42
N CYS A 178 11.85 -6.94 6.19
CA CYS A 178 11.19 -8.24 6.21
C CYS A 178 10.96 -8.73 7.65
N PRO A 179 9.72 -8.81 8.12
CA PRO A 179 9.42 -9.25 9.48
C PRO A 179 9.71 -10.74 9.69
N ALA A 180 9.76 -11.52 8.62
CA ALA A 180 10.02 -12.96 8.68
C ALA A 180 11.51 -13.32 8.55
N GLY A 181 12.39 -12.34 8.27
CA GLY A 181 13.82 -12.62 8.10
C GLY A 181 14.16 -13.48 6.88
N VAL A 182 13.37 -13.34 5.81
CA VAL A 182 13.55 -14.14 4.58
C VAL A 182 14.81 -13.73 3.81
N TYR A 183 15.19 -12.45 3.90
CA TYR A 183 16.35 -11.93 3.18
C TYR A 183 17.56 -11.89 4.12
N GLU A 184 18.57 -12.64 3.76
CA GLU A 184 19.87 -12.70 4.43
C GLU A 184 20.97 -12.28 3.46
N ILE A 185 21.96 -11.51 3.95
CA ILE A 185 23.15 -11.06 3.20
C ILE A 185 24.37 -11.17 4.08
#